data_bef207d82a69a79eadf036058e9c2c72
#
_entry.id   bef207d82a69a79eadf036058e9c2c72
#
_cell.length_a   1.000
_cell.length_b   1.000
_cell.length_c   1.000
_cell.angle_alpha   90.00
_cell.angle_beta   90.00
_cell.angle_gamma   90.00
#
_symmetry.space_group_name_H-M   'P 1'
#
loop_
_entity.id
_entity.type
_entity.pdbx_description
1 polymer ?
#
loop_
_entity_poly.entity_id
_entity_poly.type
_entity_poly.pdbx_seq_one_letter_code
_entity_poly.pdbx_strand_id
1 'polypeptide(L)'
;MPRFDYRAEAELFPLIRRKFTKGLVGYKRFTCAAEAIRFAVEELPPDLLRGAYLEVDEERFDAKGIRQLYESDTYPLGRRAGS
;
A
#
# COMPACT_ATOMS: atom_id res chain seq x y z
N MET A 1 10.32 7.96 -18.87
CA MET A 1 9.30 7.48 -17.95
C MET A 1 9.71 7.75 -16.51
N PRO A 2 8.96 8.52 -15.79
CA PRO A 2 9.34 8.78 -14.42
C PRO A 2 9.25 7.52 -13.58
N ARG A 3 10.17 7.41 -12.67
CA ARG A 3 10.14 6.30 -11.74
C ARG A 3 9.13 6.58 -10.65
N PHE A 4 8.60 5.50 -10.10
CA PHE A 4 7.73 5.63 -8.94
C PHE A 4 8.53 6.25 -7.80
N ASP A 5 7.94 7.27 -7.17
CA ASP A 5 8.61 7.96 -6.08
C ASP A 5 8.18 7.38 -4.75
N TYR A 6 9.02 6.53 -4.18
CA TYR A 6 8.71 5.89 -2.91
C TYR A 6 8.70 6.85 -1.74
N ARG A 7 9.23 8.05 -1.93
CA ARG A 7 9.24 9.05 -0.84
C ARG A 7 8.04 9.98 -0.87
N ALA A 8 7.25 9.94 -1.92
CA ALA A 8 6.10 10.82 -2.04
C ALA A 8 5.05 10.44 -1.02
N GLU A 9 4.24 11.41 -0.62
CA GLU A 9 3.10 11.13 0.23
C GLU A 9 2.15 10.17 -0.48
N ALA A 10 1.52 9.33 0.32
CA ALA A 10 0.63 8.33 -0.23
C ALA A 10 -0.61 8.18 0.62
N GLU A 11 -1.69 7.78 -0.01
CA GLU A 11 -2.94 7.50 0.67
C GLU A 11 -3.36 6.09 0.34
N LEU A 12 -3.66 5.33 1.38
CA LEU A 12 -4.06 3.94 1.23
C LEU A 12 -5.54 3.80 1.55
N PHE A 13 -6.28 3.22 0.62
CA PHE A 13 -7.72 3.01 0.76
C PHE A 13 -7.99 1.52 0.81
N PRO A 14 -8.09 0.94 2.01
CA PRO A 14 -8.36 -0.50 2.12
C PRO A 14 -9.78 -0.80 1.69
N LEU A 15 -10.00 -2.05 1.31
CA LEU A 15 -11.36 -2.49 1.07
C LEU A 15 -12.13 -2.43 2.37
N ILE A 16 -13.28 -1.78 2.34
CA ILE A 16 -14.11 -1.63 3.54
C ILE A 16 -15.23 -2.65 3.51
N ARG A 17 -15.29 -3.47 4.54
CA ARG A 17 -16.38 -4.42 4.74
C ARG A 17 -16.97 -4.20 6.09
N ARG A 18 -18.29 -4.12 6.15
CA ARG A 18 -18.95 -3.80 7.41
C ARG A 18 -18.54 -4.72 8.55
N LYS A 19 -18.42 -6.00 8.25
CA LYS A 19 -18.10 -6.96 9.31
C LYS A 19 -16.67 -6.88 9.77
N PHE A 20 -15.77 -6.41 8.92
CA PHE A 20 -14.36 -6.45 9.22
C PHE A 20 -13.73 -5.10 9.45
N THR A 21 -14.52 -4.04 9.30
CA THR A 21 -13.97 -2.71 9.44
C THR A 21 -14.24 -2.09 10.79
N LYS A 22 -14.87 -2.81 11.67
CA LYS A 22 -15.09 -2.28 12.99
C LYS A 22 -13.75 -1.99 13.65
N GLY A 23 -13.51 -0.74 13.94
CA GLY A 23 -12.24 -0.31 14.50
C GLY A 23 -11.15 -0.07 13.48
N LEU A 24 -11.42 -0.32 12.21
CA LEU A 24 -10.44 -0.05 11.16
C LEU A 24 -10.71 1.31 10.55
N VAL A 25 -9.66 1.92 10.07
CA VAL A 25 -9.75 3.18 9.36
C VAL A 25 -9.99 2.89 7.90
N GLY A 26 -10.96 3.58 7.30
CA GLY A 26 -11.23 3.38 5.90
C GLY A 26 -10.21 3.99 4.97
N TYR A 27 -9.31 4.79 5.53
CA TYR A 27 -8.35 5.55 4.73
C TYR A 27 -7.19 5.87 5.64
N LYS A 28 -5.98 5.73 5.13
CA LYS A 28 -4.82 6.01 5.92
C LYS A 28 -3.79 6.76 5.08
N ARG A 29 -3.28 7.83 5.63
CA ARG A 29 -2.30 8.66 4.95
C ARG A 29 -0.91 8.38 5.48
N PHE A 30 0.05 8.35 4.58
CA PHE A 30 1.44 8.11 4.94
C PHE A 30 2.30 9.23 4.38
N THR A 31 3.33 9.58 5.11
CA THR A 31 4.26 10.59 4.64
C THR A 31 5.16 10.08 3.55
N CYS A 32 5.22 8.76 3.36
CA CYS A 32 6.08 8.19 2.34
C CYS A 32 5.42 6.94 1.79
N ALA A 33 5.43 6.84 0.47
CA ALA A 33 4.75 5.76 -0.21
C ALA A 33 5.32 4.40 0.15
N ALA A 34 6.64 4.32 0.40
CA ALA A 34 7.24 3.04 0.77
C ALA A 34 6.62 2.48 2.03
N GLU A 35 6.30 3.34 2.99
CA GLU A 35 5.67 2.87 4.22
C GLU A 35 4.22 2.45 3.99
N ALA A 36 3.53 3.16 3.12
CA ALA A 36 2.16 2.77 2.78
C ALA A 36 2.14 1.40 2.12
N ILE A 37 3.08 1.18 1.21
CA ILE A 37 3.19 -0.10 0.52
C ILE A 37 3.49 -1.22 1.51
N ARG A 38 4.42 -0.98 2.42
CA ARG A 38 4.77 -2.00 3.41
C ARG A 38 3.59 -2.31 4.32
N PHE A 39 2.89 -1.27 4.76
CA PHE A 39 1.71 -1.48 5.59
C PHE A 39 0.67 -2.32 4.83
N ALA A 40 0.42 -2.00 3.57
CA ALA A 40 -0.57 -2.72 2.80
C ALA A 40 -0.22 -4.20 2.65
N VAL A 41 1.04 -4.48 2.39
CA VAL A 41 1.44 -5.87 2.14
C VAL A 41 1.63 -6.65 3.43
N GLU A 42 2.18 -6.02 4.46
CA GLU A 42 2.55 -6.75 5.67
C GLU A 42 1.52 -6.65 6.78
N GLU A 43 0.74 -5.58 6.83
CA GLU A 43 -0.16 -5.36 7.95
C GLU A 43 -1.63 -5.57 7.61
N LEU A 44 -2.05 -5.25 6.38
CA LEU A 44 -3.44 -5.44 6.01
C LEU A 44 -3.76 -6.91 5.87
N PRO A 45 -4.90 -7.36 6.39
CA PRO A 45 -5.35 -8.71 6.07
C PRO A 45 -5.48 -8.88 4.56
N PRO A 46 -5.14 -10.06 4.04
CA PRO A 46 -5.20 -10.26 2.58
C PRO A 46 -6.56 -9.95 1.96
N ASP A 47 -7.64 -10.21 2.67
CA ASP A 47 -8.97 -9.91 2.16
C ASP A 47 -9.15 -8.42 1.92
N LEU A 48 -8.61 -7.60 2.82
CA LEU A 48 -8.76 -6.16 2.68
C LEU A 48 -7.80 -5.62 1.63
N LEU A 49 -6.61 -6.20 1.53
CA LEU A 49 -5.66 -5.78 0.52
C LEU A 49 -6.20 -6.03 -0.88
N ARG A 50 -6.92 -7.11 -1.07
CA ARG A 50 -7.39 -7.50 -2.39
C ARG A 50 -8.20 -6.42 -3.07
N GLY A 51 -8.99 -5.66 -2.32
CA GLY A 51 -9.80 -4.59 -2.88
C GLY A 51 -9.27 -3.21 -2.56
N ALA A 52 -8.06 -3.13 -2.02
CA ALA A 52 -7.49 -1.86 -1.66
C ALA A 52 -6.83 -1.18 -2.85
N TYR A 53 -6.59 0.10 -2.71
CA TYR A 53 -5.76 0.78 -3.69
C TYR A 53 -4.93 1.85 -3.00
N LEU A 54 -3.82 2.18 -3.63
CA LEU A 54 -2.88 3.17 -3.15
C LEU A 54 -2.89 4.34 -4.12
N GLU A 55 -2.92 5.54 -3.60
CA GLU A 55 -2.87 6.73 -4.44
C GLU A 55 -1.62 7.53 -4.13
N VAL A 56 -0.80 7.77 -5.17
CA VAL A 56 0.43 8.54 -5.06
C VAL A 56 0.50 9.47 -6.25
N ASP A 57 0.59 10.76 -6.01
CA ASP A 57 0.70 11.75 -7.09
C ASP A 57 -0.42 11.58 -8.12
N GLU A 58 -1.63 11.36 -7.64
CA GLU A 58 -2.82 11.23 -8.47
C GLU A 58 -2.85 9.94 -9.30
N GLU A 59 -1.91 9.06 -9.09
CA GLU A 59 -1.95 7.74 -9.70
C GLU A 59 -2.45 6.71 -8.69
N ARG A 60 -3.22 5.76 -9.18
CA ARG A 60 -3.76 4.71 -8.33
C ARG A 60 -3.15 3.38 -8.67
N PHE A 61 -2.90 2.61 -7.64
CA PHE A 61 -2.33 1.28 -7.77
C PHE A 61 -3.23 0.30 -7.02
N ASP A 62 -3.69 -0.73 -7.71
CA ASP A 62 -4.51 -1.75 -7.06
C ASP A 62 -3.61 -2.71 -6.30
N ALA A 63 -4.21 -3.77 -5.75
CA ALA A 63 -3.45 -4.73 -4.95
C ALA A 63 -2.27 -5.30 -5.73
N LYS A 64 -2.50 -5.62 -6.99
CA LYS A 64 -1.43 -6.17 -7.81
C LYS A 64 -0.32 -5.16 -8.00
N GLY A 65 -0.68 -3.91 -8.27
CA GLY A 65 0.32 -2.86 -8.41
C GLY A 65 1.10 -2.62 -7.13
N ILE A 66 0.39 -2.64 -6.00
CA ILE A 66 1.05 -2.46 -4.71
C ILE A 66 2.08 -3.57 -4.48
N ARG A 67 1.71 -4.82 -4.77
CA ARG A 67 2.64 -5.92 -4.61
C ARG A 67 3.83 -5.80 -5.55
N GLN A 68 3.60 -5.35 -6.76
CA GLN A 68 4.70 -5.17 -7.71
C GLN A 68 5.68 -4.12 -7.20
N LEU A 69 5.18 -3.04 -6.62
CA LEU A 69 6.04 -2.02 -6.05
C LEU A 69 6.82 -2.55 -4.86
N TYR A 70 6.17 -3.37 -4.05
CA TYR A 70 6.81 -3.95 -2.87
C TYR A 70 7.95 -4.89 -3.27
N GLU A 71 7.76 -5.63 -4.35
CA GLU A 71 8.73 -6.62 -4.79
C GLU A 71 9.78 -6.06 -5.74
N SER A 72 9.67 -4.79 -6.07
CA SER A 72 10.61 -4.15 -6.97
C SER A 72 12.00 -4.05 -6.34
N ASP A 73 13.02 -4.15 -7.16
CA ASP A 73 14.39 -4.00 -6.70
C ASP A 73 14.65 -2.62 -6.13
N THR A 74 13.86 -1.64 -6.53
CA THR A 74 14.05 -0.27 -6.07
C THR A 74 13.31 0.04 -4.77
N TYR A 75 12.57 -0.92 -4.22
CA TYR A 75 11.86 -0.70 -2.97
C TYR A 75 12.88 -0.42 -1.86
N PRO A 76 12.76 0.76 -1.19
CA PRO A 76 13.84 1.21 -0.31
C PRO A 76 13.84 0.62 1.10
N LEU A 77 12.71 0.10 1.56
CA LEU A 77 12.65 -0.41 2.92
C LEU A 77 12.90 -1.90 2.94
N GLY A 78 13.37 -2.39 4.08
CA GLY A 78 13.56 -3.81 4.22
C GLY A 78 12.24 -4.55 4.11
N ARG A 79 12.28 -5.73 3.51
CA ARG A 79 11.11 -6.57 3.37
C ARG A 79 11.19 -7.70 4.37
N ARG A 80 10.06 -7.94 5.03
CA ARG A 80 10.04 -8.98 6.03
C ARG A 80 10.28 -10.35 5.42
N ALA A 81 9.64 -10.63 4.32
CA ALA A 81 9.66 -11.96 3.74
C ALA A 81 10.77 -12.17 2.74
N GLY A 82 11.40 -11.14 2.27
CA GLY A 82 12.37 -11.29 1.21
C GLY A 82 13.79 -11.38 1.68
N SER A 83 13.98 -11.24 2.94
CA SER A 83 15.34 -11.18 3.46
C SER A 83 16.06 -12.49 3.42
#